data_b8ecea42ed6644ff7b1e40cb4e225d3b
#
_entry.id   b8ecea42ed6644ff7b1e40cb4e225d3b
#
_cell.length_a   1.000
_cell.length_b   1.000
_cell.length_c   1.000
_cell.angle_alpha   90.00
_cell.angle_beta   90.00
_cell.angle_gamma   90.00
#
_symmetry.space_group_name_H-M   'P 1'
#
loop_
_entity.id
_entity.type
_entity.pdbx_description
1 polymer ?
#
loop_
_entity_poly.entity_id
_entity_poly.type
_entity_poly.pdbx_seq_one_letter_code
_entity_poly.pdbx_strand_id
1 'polypeptide(L)'
;EAVSDVPHAPAIRAALTEMGVSAIFCVQGVPTVAILEADYYDRAAIIDLHGALWNQGLASLLLVIADDTLRAFSLARTPLSDPGDAFEARCLIDSLPLTTEALRFHNLIYGAESGRLWRDYGEYFPPKERIDQVLLDNLNASHDLLQRAALAPDAAQALLIQAMFIAYLEDREIVTPAYFAAVSDKSADSFSALLEKGDVELFRSFFRTLHADFNGDL
;
A
#
# COMPACT_ATOMS: atom_id res chain seq x y z
N GLU A 1 -10.21 -20.37 9.52
CA GLU A 1 -10.58 -19.51 10.64
C GLU A 1 -11.42 -18.35 10.12
N ALA A 2 -12.51 -17.98 10.79
CA ALA A 2 -13.38 -16.92 10.31
C ALA A 2 -12.64 -15.56 10.43
N VAL A 3 -12.54 -14.85 9.32
CA VAL A 3 -11.83 -13.55 9.23
C VAL A 3 -12.53 -12.43 10.03
N SER A 4 -13.77 -12.68 10.55
CA SER A 4 -14.61 -11.62 11.13
C SER A 4 -14.12 -11.02 12.44
N ASP A 5 -13.33 -11.74 13.21
CA ASP A 5 -12.99 -11.35 14.59
C ASP A 5 -11.49 -11.08 14.82
N VAL A 6 -10.69 -11.03 13.76
CA VAL A 6 -9.25 -10.73 13.86
C VAL A 6 -8.97 -9.25 13.59
N PRO A 7 -7.94 -8.67 14.22
CA PRO A 7 -7.44 -7.35 13.84
C PRO A 7 -7.13 -7.29 12.33
N HIS A 8 -7.41 -6.16 11.68
CA HIS A 8 -7.21 -5.97 10.25
C HIS A 8 -8.10 -6.85 9.32
N ALA A 9 -9.23 -7.38 9.82
CA ALA A 9 -10.14 -8.23 9.04
C ALA A 9 -10.53 -7.66 7.66
N PRO A 10 -10.85 -6.37 7.49
CA PRO A 10 -11.14 -5.80 6.17
C PRO A 10 -9.96 -5.91 5.20
N ALA A 11 -8.75 -5.57 5.64
CA ALA A 11 -7.55 -5.63 4.82
C ALA A 11 -7.15 -7.09 4.47
N ILE A 12 -7.28 -8.02 5.42
CA ILE A 12 -7.08 -9.46 5.15
C ILE A 12 -8.08 -9.94 4.10
N ARG A 13 -9.35 -9.54 4.22
CA ARG A 13 -10.39 -9.92 3.25
C ARG A 13 -10.06 -9.37 1.86
N ALA A 14 -9.70 -8.10 1.74
CA ALA A 14 -9.30 -7.49 0.47
C ALA A 14 -8.11 -8.25 -0.16
N ALA A 15 -7.07 -8.59 0.61
CA ALA A 15 -5.94 -9.38 0.11
C ALA A 15 -6.39 -10.74 -0.46
N LEU A 16 -7.29 -11.44 0.23
CA LEU A 16 -7.78 -12.77 -0.19
C LEU A 16 -8.75 -12.71 -1.38
N THR A 17 -9.63 -11.69 -1.46
CA THR A 17 -10.73 -11.66 -2.45
C THR A 17 -10.43 -10.79 -3.66
N GLU A 18 -9.65 -9.71 -3.51
CA GLU A 18 -9.41 -8.72 -4.54
C GLU A 18 -7.98 -8.81 -5.12
N MET A 19 -6.99 -9.17 -4.29
CA MET A 19 -5.60 -9.28 -4.72
C MET A 19 -5.18 -10.71 -5.10
N GLY A 20 -6.05 -11.70 -4.91
CA GLY A 20 -5.78 -13.10 -5.27
C GLY A 20 -4.79 -13.83 -4.36
N VAL A 21 -4.53 -13.33 -3.16
CA VAL A 21 -3.69 -14.00 -2.16
C VAL A 21 -4.40 -15.27 -1.68
N SER A 22 -3.70 -16.39 -1.63
CA SER A 22 -4.26 -17.70 -1.25
C SER A 22 -4.48 -17.83 0.25
N ALA A 23 -3.56 -17.27 1.06
CA ALA A 23 -3.64 -17.28 2.52
C ALA A 23 -2.86 -16.12 3.15
N ILE A 24 -3.26 -15.73 4.36
CA ILE A 24 -2.52 -14.80 5.22
C ILE A 24 -2.13 -15.54 6.51
N PHE A 25 -0.84 -15.60 6.79
CA PHE A 25 -0.33 -16.13 8.05
C PHE A 25 -0.15 -14.99 9.06
N CYS A 26 -0.77 -15.16 10.23
CA CYS A 26 -0.75 -14.17 11.30
C CYS A 26 0.11 -14.66 12.47
N VAL A 27 0.97 -13.79 12.98
CA VAL A 27 1.74 -14.02 14.21
C VAL A 27 1.08 -13.23 15.34
N GLN A 28 0.58 -13.92 16.36
CA GLN A 28 -0.14 -13.30 17.48
C GLN A 28 -1.33 -12.39 17.03
N GLY A 29 -2.03 -12.82 15.97
CA GLY A 29 -3.15 -12.06 15.40
C GLY A 29 -2.75 -10.91 14.46
N VAL A 30 -1.45 -10.66 14.27
CA VAL A 30 -0.94 -9.65 13.33
C VAL A 30 -0.61 -10.32 11.99
N PRO A 31 -1.20 -9.87 10.87
CA PRO A 31 -0.82 -10.35 9.56
C PRO A 31 0.67 -10.12 9.29
N THR A 32 1.38 -11.18 8.95
CA THR A 32 2.83 -11.15 8.84
C THR A 32 3.32 -11.64 7.48
N VAL A 33 2.68 -12.68 6.95
CA VAL A 33 3.06 -13.31 5.69
C VAL A 33 1.85 -13.46 4.78
N ALA A 34 1.93 -12.94 3.57
CA ALA A 34 1.00 -13.24 2.48
C ALA A 34 1.50 -14.46 1.70
N ILE A 35 0.63 -15.38 1.33
CA ILE A 35 0.96 -16.59 0.60
C ILE A 35 0.16 -16.62 -0.69
N LEU A 36 0.85 -16.74 -1.81
CA LEU A 36 0.28 -16.99 -3.13
C LEU A 36 0.66 -18.40 -3.58
N GLU A 37 -0.34 -19.20 -3.91
CA GLU A 37 -0.17 -20.50 -4.59
C GLU A 37 -0.63 -20.36 -6.03
N ALA A 38 0.23 -20.72 -6.98
CA ALA A 38 -0.05 -20.65 -8.41
C ALA A 38 0.56 -21.87 -9.14
N ASP A 39 -0.02 -22.23 -10.28
CA ASP A 39 0.48 -23.34 -11.08
C ASP A 39 1.85 -23.04 -11.70
N TYR A 40 2.11 -21.79 -12.04
CA TYR A 40 3.36 -21.33 -12.65
C TYR A 40 3.76 -19.94 -12.14
N TYR A 41 5.05 -19.63 -12.24
CA TYR A 41 5.61 -18.34 -11.85
C TYR A 41 5.34 -17.26 -12.90
N ASP A 42 4.35 -16.40 -12.67
CA ASP A 42 4.11 -15.20 -13.47
C ASP A 42 4.76 -13.98 -12.81
N ARG A 43 5.94 -13.61 -13.32
CA ARG A 43 6.72 -12.50 -12.78
C ARG A 43 5.98 -11.18 -12.79
N ALA A 44 5.24 -10.87 -13.86
CA ALA A 44 4.52 -9.59 -13.98
C ALA A 44 3.40 -9.50 -12.93
N ALA A 45 2.59 -10.56 -12.83
CA ALA A 45 1.53 -10.64 -11.82
C ALA A 45 2.09 -10.56 -10.37
N ILE A 46 3.27 -11.12 -10.12
CA ILE A 46 3.91 -11.05 -8.79
C ILE A 46 4.41 -9.64 -8.48
N ILE A 47 4.94 -8.91 -9.44
CA ILE A 47 5.35 -7.51 -9.27
C ILE A 47 4.13 -6.63 -8.95
N ASP A 48 3.03 -6.81 -9.65
CA ASP A 48 1.78 -6.08 -9.41
C ASP A 48 1.22 -6.41 -8.02
N LEU A 49 1.19 -7.69 -7.66
CA LEU A 49 0.76 -8.14 -6.32
C LEU A 49 1.66 -7.58 -5.22
N HIS A 50 2.98 -7.58 -5.43
CA HIS A 50 3.94 -6.98 -4.49
C HIS A 50 3.64 -5.50 -4.27
N GLY A 51 3.38 -4.74 -5.33
CA GLY A 51 3.00 -3.33 -5.25
C GLY A 51 1.70 -3.11 -4.47
N ALA A 52 0.67 -3.91 -4.75
CA ALA A 52 -0.61 -3.85 -4.06
C ALA A 52 -0.49 -4.17 -2.56
N LEU A 53 0.24 -5.23 -2.20
CA LEU A 53 0.47 -5.63 -0.80
C LEU A 53 1.36 -4.63 -0.06
N TRP A 54 2.36 -4.04 -0.72
CA TRP A 54 3.18 -2.99 -0.14
C TRP A 54 2.33 -1.75 0.19
N ASN A 55 1.48 -1.30 -0.74
CA ASN A 55 0.55 -0.18 -0.52
C ASN A 55 -0.43 -0.46 0.62
N GLN A 56 -0.87 -1.71 0.77
CA GLN A 56 -1.76 -2.09 1.86
C GLN A 56 -1.04 -2.07 3.23
N GLY A 57 0.28 -2.30 3.26
CA GLY A 57 1.10 -2.30 4.48
C GLY A 57 0.73 -3.38 5.50
N LEU A 58 0.01 -4.42 5.08
CA LEU A 58 -0.55 -5.46 5.96
C LEU A 58 0.49 -6.49 6.38
N ALA A 59 1.23 -7.03 5.42
CA ALA A 59 2.22 -8.08 5.64
C ALA A 59 3.63 -7.56 5.33
N SER A 60 4.65 -8.20 5.91
CA SER A 60 6.06 -7.88 5.66
C SER A 60 6.74 -8.82 4.68
N LEU A 61 6.12 -9.98 4.42
CA LEU A 61 6.67 -11.05 3.59
C LEU A 61 5.60 -11.57 2.63
N LEU A 62 5.98 -11.80 1.36
CA LEU A 62 5.20 -12.53 0.37
C LEU A 62 5.90 -13.84 0.06
N LEU A 63 5.22 -14.96 0.26
CA LEU A 63 5.63 -16.27 -0.18
C LEU A 63 4.87 -16.65 -1.45
N VAL A 64 5.59 -16.96 -2.51
CA VAL A 64 5.04 -17.44 -3.78
C VAL A 64 5.45 -18.90 -3.97
N ILE A 65 4.45 -19.76 -4.07
CA ILE A 65 4.60 -21.20 -4.33
C ILE A 65 4.15 -21.45 -5.77
N ALA A 66 5.10 -21.73 -6.65
CA ALA A 66 4.83 -22.02 -8.05
C ALA A 66 5.98 -22.89 -8.63
N ASP A 67 5.67 -23.76 -9.60
CA ASP A 67 6.65 -24.64 -10.27
C ASP A 67 7.49 -25.43 -9.27
N ASP A 68 6.90 -26.03 -8.24
CA ASP A 68 7.56 -26.74 -7.14
C ASP A 68 8.64 -25.93 -6.41
N THR A 69 8.59 -24.61 -6.52
CA THR A 69 9.55 -23.69 -5.90
C THR A 69 8.81 -22.68 -5.02
N LEU A 70 9.31 -22.49 -3.81
CA LEU A 70 8.92 -21.39 -2.95
C LEU A 70 9.88 -20.23 -3.15
N ARG A 71 9.34 -19.05 -3.41
CA ARG A 71 10.09 -17.79 -3.46
C ARG A 71 9.59 -16.87 -2.37
N ALA A 72 10.51 -16.33 -1.58
CA ALA A 72 10.20 -15.40 -0.49
C ALA A 72 10.60 -13.98 -0.89
N PHE A 73 9.65 -13.06 -0.90
CA PHE A 73 9.88 -11.66 -1.24
C PHE A 73 9.60 -10.75 -0.05
N SER A 74 10.47 -9.78 0.18
CA SER A 74 10.24 -8.72 1.14
C SER A 74 9.16 -7.75 0.64
N LEU A 75 8.15 -7.50 1.46
CA LEU A 75 7.15 -6.44 1.25
C LEU A 75 7.53 -5.12 1.94
N ALA A 76 8.73 -5.01 2.49
CA ALA A 76 9.24 -3.76 3.07
C ALA A 76 10.02 -2.90 2.08
N ARG A 77 10.15 -3.34 0.82
CA ARG A 77 10.83 -2.61 -0.25
C ARG A 77 9.82 -1.84 -1.10
N THR A 78 10.06 -0.54 -1.29
CA THR A 78 9.25 0.31 -2.18
C THR A 78 9.18 -0.30 -3.59
N PRO A 79 7.99 -0.46 -4.19
CA PRO A 79 7.84 -0.87 -5.57
C PRO A 79 8.62 0.03 -6.54
N LEU A 80 9.17 -0.56 -7.59
CA LEU A 80 9.89 0.17 -8.63
C LEU A 80 8.92 0.57 -9.74
N SER A 81 9.05 1.79 -10.27
CA SER A 81 8.24 2.27 -11.40
C SER A 81 8.51 1.48 -12.69
N ASP A 82 9.75 1.03 -12.88
CA ASP A 82 10.17 0.09 -13.92
C ASP A 82 11.07 -0.96 -13.26
N PRO A 83 10.47 -2.06 -12.78
CA PRO A 83 11.22 -3.05 -12.01
C PRO A 83 12.28 -3.78 -12.82
N GLY A 84 12.11 -3.95 -14.16
CA GLY A 84 13.07 -4.64 -15.00
C GLY A 84 13.66 -5.88 -14.31
N ASP A 85 14.94 -6.15 -14.47
CA ASP A 85 15.65 -7.25 -13.81
C ASP A 85 16.01 -6.96 -12.33
N ALA A 86 15.71 -5.76 -11.84
CA ALA A 86 16.07 -5.35 -10.49
C ALA A 86 15.11 -5.87 -9.40
N PHE A 87 13.92 -6.37 -9.77
CA PHE A 87 12.90 -6.79 -8.81
C PHE A 87 13.42 -7.91 -7.91
N GLU A 88 13.86 -9.02 -8.49
CA GLU A 88 14.38 -10.16 -7.73
C GLU A 88 15.64 -9.79 -6.95
N ALA A 89 16.57 -9.07 -7.57
CA ALA A 89 17.80 -8.64 -6.90
C ALA A 89 17.53 -7.80 -5.65
N ARG A 90 16.39 -7.11 -5.61
CA ARG A 90 16.04 -6.19 -4.55
C ARG A 90 15.09 -6.77 -3.51
N CYS A 91 14.11 -7.57 -3.95
CA CYS A 91 13.00 -8.04 -3.12
C CYS A 91 13.09 -9.53 -2.77
N LEU A 92 13.74 -10.36 -3.61
CA LEU A 92 13.83 -11.80 -3.38
C LEU A 92 14.82 -12.09 -2.26
N ILE A 93 14.32 -12.65 -1.15
CA ILE A 93 15.11 -13.06 0.02
C ILE A 93 15.71 -14.45 -0.23
N ASP A 94 14.88 -15.39 -0.71
CA ASP A 94 15.28 -16.77 -0.94
C ASP A 94 14.40 -17.44 -2.00
N SER A 95 14.95 -18.50 -2.64
CA SER A 95 14.25 -19.34 -3.60
C SER A 95 14.58 -20.80 -3.31
N LEU A 96 13.57 -21.57 -2.90
CA LEU A 96 13.71 -22.91 -2.34
C LEU A 96 12.90 -23.92 -3.16
N PRO A 97 13.55 -24.91 -3.81
CA PRO A 97 12.84 -26.06 -4.35
C PRO A 97 12.16 -26.85 -3.22
N LEU A 98 10.84 -27.00 -3.26
CA LEU A 98 10.05 -27.62 -2.18
C LEU A 98 10.41 -29.09 -1.96
N THR A 99 10.81 -29.79 -3.02
CA THR A 99 11.17 -31.21 -2.96
C THR A 99 12.46 -31.49 -2.22
N THR A 100 13.41 -30.55 -2.16
CA THR A 100 14.75 -30.76 -1.61
C THR A 100 15.08 -29.89 -0.40
N GLU A 101 14.36 -28.77 -0.20
CA GLU A 101 14.69 -27.72 0.79
C GLU A 101 13.59 -27.54 1.87
N ALA A 102 12.82 -28.59 2.16
CA ALA A 102 11.71 -28.52 3.12
C ALA A 102 12.12 -27.99 4.52
N LEU A 103 13.36 -28.31 4.96
CA LEU A 103 13.87 -27.80 6.23
C LEU A 103 14.12 -26.30 6.21
N ARG A 104 14.62 -25.75 5.09
CA ARG A 104 14.84 -24.30 4.93
C ARG A 104 13.51 -23.57 4.89
N PHE A 105 12.49 -24.13 4.23
CA PHE A 105 11.13 -23.60 4.26
C PHE A 105 10.59 -23.52 5.70
N HIS A 106 10.72 -24.61 6.46
CA HIS A 106 10.30 -24.62 7.86
C HIS A 106 11.04 -23.55 8.69
N ASN A 107 12.34 -23.39 8.48
CA ASN A 107 13.15 -22.38 9.15
C ASN A 107 12.72 -20.95 8.78
N LEU A 108 12.28 -20.71 7.55
CA LEU A 108 11.77 -19.40 7.12
C LEU A 108 10.49 -19.05 7.87
N ILE A 109 9.52 -19.98 7.95
CA ILE A 109 8.26 -19.80 8.69
C ILE A 109 8.54 -19.62 10.19
N TYR A 110 9.35 -20.47 10.79
CA TYR A 110 9.77 -20.34 12.18
C TYR A 110 10.51 -19.01 12.45
N GLY A 111 11.32 -18.58 11.48
CA GLY A 111 11.98 -17.28 11.51
C GLY A 111 10.98 -16.12 11.57
N ALA A 112 9.90 -16.20 10.78
CA ALA A 112 8.81 -15.21 10.80
C ALA A 112 8.07 -15.22 12.14
N GLU A 113 7.71 -16.40 12.68
CA GLU A 113 7.04 -16.53 13.98
C GLU A 113 7.87 -16.00 15.15
N SER A 114 9.16 -16.29 15.16
CA SER A 114 10.07 -15.93 16.25
C SER A 114 10.68 -14.53 16.13
N GLY A 115 10.45 -13.84 15.04
CA GLY A 115 11.05 -12.54 14.74
C GLY A 115 12.52 -12.64 14.28
N ARG A 116 13.09 -13.86 14.14
CA ARG A 116 14.47 -14.04 13.66
C ARG A 116 14.66 -13.63 12.20
N LEU A 117 13.62 -13.79 11.38
CA LEU A 117 13.65 -13.44 9.95
C LEU A 117 14.13 -12.00 9.74
N TRP A 118 13.57 -11.05 10.48
CA TRP A 118 13.91 -9.62 10.35
C TRP A 118 15.33 -9.29 10.82
N ARG A 119 15.89 -10.09 11.73
CA ARG A 119 17.28 -9.96 12.16
C ARG A 119 18.25 -10.58 11.17
N ASP A 120 17.92 -11.81 10.71
CA ASP A 120 18.82 -12.61 9.90
C ASP A 120 18.84 -12.11 8.43
N TYR A 121 17.76 -11.47 7.97
CA TYR A 121 17.57 -10.88 6.63
C TYR A 121 17.31 -9.37 6.68
N GLY A 122 17.82 -8.67 7.69
CA GLY A 122 17.51 -7.25 7.96
C GLY A 122 17.75 -6.31 6.78
N GLU A 123 18.66 -6.64 5.89
CA GLU A 123 18.93 -5.87 4.67
C GLU A 123 17.74 -5.80 3.70
N TYR A 124 16.86 -6.81 3.73
CA TYR A 124 15.64 -6.86 2.91
C TYR A 124 14.47 -6.09 3.53
N PHE A 125 14.58 -5.65 4.77
CA PHE A 125 13.51 -4.96 5.51
C PHE A 125 13.90 -3.55 5.96
N PRO A 126 14.28 -2.64 5.03
CA PRO A 126 14.70 -1.28 5.40
C PRO A 126 13.50 -0.48 5.93
N PRO A 127 13.57 0.06 7.17
CA PRO A 127 12.44 0.80 7.74
C PRO A 127 12.01 2.01 6.91
N LYS A 128 12.95 2.67 6.21
CA LYS A 128 12.70 3.87 5.40
C LYS A 128 11.90 3.61 4.11
N GLU A 129 11.83 2.37 3.66
CA GLU A 129 11.09 2.00 2.45
C GLU A 129 9.68 1.47 2.77
N ARG A 130 9.30 1.35 4.04
CA ARG A 130 7.95 0.98 4.44
C ARG A 130 6.96 2.06 4.07
N ILE A 131 5.74 1.66 3.70
CA ILE A 131 4.69 2.58 3.23
C ILE A 131 4.36 3.67 4.25
N ASP A 132 4.31 3.33 5.54
CA ASP A 132 4.06 4.27 6.62
C ASP A 132 5.15 5.35 6.71
N GLN A 133 6.42 4.98 6.56
CA GLN A 133 7.52 5.93 6.56
C GLN A 133 7.55 6.77 5.28
N VAL A 134 7.35 6.15 4.11
CA VAL A 134 7.28 6.87 2.83
C VAL A 134 6.15 7.88 2.83
N LEU A 135 4.98 7.52 3.35
CA LEU A 135 3.85 8.44 3.49
C LEU A 135 4.19 9.61 4.41
N LEU A 136 4.79 9.34 5.57
CA LEU A 136 5.20 10.39 6.52
C LEU A 136 6.23 11.34 5.91
N ASP A 137 7.24 10.81 5.21
CA ASP A 137 8.27 11.61 4.55
C ASP A 137 7.66 12.49 3.44
N ASN A 138 6.72 11.97 2.66
CA ASN A 138 6.00 12.73 1.63
C ASN A 138 5.11 13.83 2.24
N LEU A 139 4.42 13.56 3.34
CA LEU A 139 3.62 14.56 4.04
C LEU A 139 4.49 15.68 4.62
N ASN A 140 5.62 15.34 5.23
CA ASN A 140 6.57 16.32 5.73
C ASN A 140 7.15 17.18 4.60
N ALA A 141 7.57 16.57 3.50
CA ALA A 141 8.07 17.29 2.34
C ALA A 141 7.02 18.24 1.73
N SER A 142 5.76 17.77 1.64
CA SER A 142 4.64 18.59 1.16
C SER A 142 4.33 19.75 2.10
N HIS A 143 4.36 19.52 3.41
CA HIS A 143 4.19 20.56 4.42
C HIS A 143 5.27 21.65 4.30
N ASP A 144 6.54 21.24 4.16
CA ASP A 144 7.65 22.16 3.96
C ASP A 144 7.50 22.99 2.67
N LEU A 145 7.02 22.39 1.58
CA LEU A 145 6.75 23.10 0.32
C LEU A 145 5.65 24.16 0.49
N LEU A 146 4.56 23.81 1.17
CA LEU A 146 3.46 24.74 1.45
C LEU A 146 3.91 25.90 2.33
N GLN A 147 4.74 25.65 3.34
CA GLN A 147 5.30 26.72 4.17
C GLN A 147 6.25 27.64 3.38
N ARG A 148 7.09 27.09 2.49
CA ARG A 148 7.93 27.90 1.58
C ARG A 148 7.11 28.76 0.63
N ALA A 149 5.89 28.31 0.28
CA ALA A 149 4.91 29.09 -0.47
C ALA A 149 4.13 30.11 0.39
N ALA A 150 4.62 30.40 1.61
CA ALA A 150 4.06 31.35 2.58
C ALA A 150 2.67 30.95 3.14
N LEU A 151 2.31 29.68 3.11
CA LEU A 151 1.13 29.20 3.81
C LEU A 151 1.45 29.06 5.31
N ALA A 152 0.52 29.51 6.18
CA ALA A 152 0.70 29.35 7.63
C ALA A 152 0.74 27.85 8.01
N PRO A 153 1.53 27.45 9.02
CA PRO A 153 1.71 26.04 9.38
C PRO A 153 0.40 25.29 9.61
N ASP A 154 -0.53 25.89 10.36
CA ASP A 154 -1.84 25.29 10.66
C ASP A 154 -2.69 25.10 9.39
N ALA A 155 -2.64 26.08 8.47
CA ALA A 155 -3.35 26.00 7.19
C ALA A 155 -2.72 24.95 6.27
N ALA A 156 -1.39 24.82 6.27
CA ALA A 156 -0.69 23.77 5.53
C ALA A 156 -1.07 22.36 6.04
N GLN A 157 -1.11 22.19 7.36
CA GLN A 157 -1.52 20.93 7.98
C GLN A 157 -2.98 20.61 7.67
N ALA A 158 -3.90 21.58 7.81
CA ALA A 158 -5.30 21.39 7.49
C ALA A 158 -5.50 20.98 6.03
N LEU A 159 -4.81 21.64 5.09
CA LEU A 159 -4.89 21.32 3.67
C LEU A 159 -4.40 19.88 3.37
N LEU A 160 -3.31 19.44 4.00
CA LEU A 160 -2.80 18.08 3.83
C LEU A 160 -3.78 17.03 4.37
N ILE A 161 -4.39 17.28 5.53
CA ILE A 161 -5.40 16.38 6.12
C ILE A 161 -6.61 16.29 5.18
N GLN A 162 -7.09 17.42 4.66
CA GLN A 162 -8.19 17.47 3.70
C GLN A 162 -7.85 16.72 2.40
N ALA A 163 -6.65 16.93 1.86
CA ALA A 163 -6.19 16.24 0.65
C ALA A 163 -6.16 14.71 0.85
N MET A 164 -5.64 14.24 1.98
CA MET A 164 -5.63 12.81 2.32
C MET A 164 -7.05 12.24 2.45
N PHE A 165 -7.96 13.00 3.06
CA PHE A 165 -9.35 12.58 3.21
C PHE A 165 -10.06 12.49 1.85
N ILE A 166 -9.84 13.46 0.96
CA ILE A 166 -10.39 13.42 -0.40
C ILE A 166 -9.82 12.21 -1.17
N ALA A 167 -8.51 11.99 -1.14
CA ALA A 167 -7.90 10.82 -1.77
C ALA A 167 -8.49 9.50 -1.25
N TYR A 168 -8.76 9.40 0.05
CA TYR A 168 -9.45 8.27 0.63
C TYR A 168 -10.89 8.11 0.10
N LEU A 169 -11.64 9.21 -0.04
CA LEU A 169 -13.00 9.17 -0.59
C LEU A 169 -13.02 8.79 -2.08
N GLU A 170 -12.00 9.19 -2.85
CA GLU A 170 -11.82 8.77 -4.25
C GLU A 170 -11.53 7.27 -4.33
N ASP A 171 -10.57 6.77 -3.54
CA ASP A 171 -10.19 5.36 -3.51
C ASP A 171 -11.38 4.43 -3.15
N ARG A 172 -12.30 4.94 -2.33
CA ARG A 172 -13.53 4.23 -1.93
C ARG A 172 -14.70 4.45 -2.88
N GLU A 173 -14.49 5.12 -3.99
CA GLU A 173 -15.54 5.48 -4.96
C GLU A 173 -16.73 6.25 -4.34
N ILE A 174 -16.52 6.91 -3.18
CA ILE A 174 -17.52 7.77 -2.54
C ILE A 174 -17.58 9.10 -3.28
N VAL A 175 -16.42 9.68 -3.59
CA VAL A 175 -16.30 10.83 -4.48
C VAL A 175 -15.81 10.30 -5.84
N THR A 176 -16.73 10.22 -6.79
CA THR A 176 -16.51 9.63 -8.10
C THR A 176 -16.05 10.67 -9.14
N PRO A 177 -15.49 10.26 -10.29
CA PRO A 177 -15.24 11.17 -11.42
C PRO A 177 -16.46 11.98 -11.84
N ALA A 178 -17.67 11.39 -11.76
CA ALA A 178 -18.93 12.09 -12.05
C ALA A 178 -19.23 13.19 -11.02
N TYR A 179 -18.89 12.98 -9.75
CA TYR A 179 -19.02 14.00 -8.70
C TYR A 179 -18.07 15.16 -8.96
N PHE A 180 -16.79 14.90 -9.25
CA PHE A 180 -15.83 15.95 -9.61
C PHE A 180 -16.31 16.76 -10.82
N ALA A 181 -16.75 16.08 -11.88
CA ALA A 181 -17.27 16.72 -13.08
C ALA A 181 -18.49 17.62 -12.79
N ALA A 182 -19.39 17.19 -11.89
CA ALA A 182 -20.56 17.96 -11.51
C ALA A 182 -20.19 19.23 -10.72
N VAL A 183 -19.26 19.14 -9.77
CA VAL A 183 -18.85 20.26 -8.91
C VAL A 183 -17.90 21.22 -9.64
N SER A 184 -17.11 20.74 -10.61
CA SER A 184 -16.11 21.51 -11.35
C SER A 184 -16.60 22.01 -12.71
N ASP A 185 -17.90 21.93 -13.00
CA ASP A 185 -18.48 22.24 -14.32
C ASP A 185 -17.77 21.48 -15.45
N LYS A 186 -17.58 20.17 -15.25
CA LYS A 186 -16.88 19.23 -16.15
C LYS A 186 -15.41 19.59 -16.42
N SER A 187 -14.81 20.38 -15.56
CA SER A 187 -13.44 20.82 -15.75
C SER A 187 -12.39 19.88 -15.11
N ALA A 188 -12.79 19.04 -14.16
CA ALA A 188 -11.94 18.04 -13.51
C ALA A 188 -12.73 16.74 -13.27
N ASP A 189 -12.06 15.60 -13.26
CA ASP A 189 -12.61 14.27 -13.00
C ASP A 189 -11.95 13.59 -11.78
N SER A 190 -11.00 14.28 -11.15
CA SER A 190 -10.24 13.81 -9.98
C SER A 190 -9.74 15.00 -9.17
N PHE A 191 -9.33 14.74 -7.92
CA PHE A 191 -8.71 15.77 -7.07
C PHE A 191 -7.37 16.24 -7.65
N SER A 192 -6.59 15.34 -8.23
CA SER A 192 -5.34 15.69 -8.90
C SER A 192 -5.58 16.64 -10.08
N ALA A 193 -6.56 16.34 -10.94
CA ALA A 193 -6.93 17.19 -12.06
C ALA A 193 -7.43 18.58 -11.60
N LEU A 194 -8.13 18.64 -10.46
CA LEU A 194 -8.56 19.89 -9.84
C LEU A 194 -7.37 20.74 -9.39
N LEU A 195 -6.37 20.12 -8.74
CA LEU A 195 -5.16 20.79 -8.27
C LEU A 195 -4.30 21.31 -9.45
N GLU A 196 -4.15 20.52 -10.52
CA GLU A 196 -3.35 20.89 -11.70
C GLU A 196 -3.88 22.14 -12.41
N LYS A 197 -5.19 22.42 -12.30
CA LYS A 197 -5.76 23.65 -12.88
C LYS A 197 -5.30 24.92 -12.19
N GLY A 198 -4.94 24.87 -10.92
CA GLY A 198 -4.51 26.04 -10.17
C GLY A 198 -5.59 27.12 -10.00
N ASP A 199 -6.87 26.81 -10.25
CA ASP A 199 -7.98 27.74 -10.11
C ASP A 199 -8.48 27.77 -8.66
N VAL A 200 -8.15 28.85 -7.95
CA VAL A 200 -8.45 29.04 -6.53
C VAL A 200 -9.95 29.12 -6.26
N GLU A 201 -10.74 29.72 -7.15
CA GLU A 201 -12.19 29.85 -6.95
C GLU A 201 -12.89 28.51 -7.19
N LEU A 202 -12.46 27.75 -8.19
CA LEU A 202 -12.91 26.39 -8.43
C LEU A 202 -12.60 25.48 -7.22
N PHE A 203 -11.39 25.59 -6.69
CA PHE A 203 -10.95 24.85 -5.50
C PHE A 203 -11.81 25.19 -4.27
N ARG A 204 -12.04 26.46 -4.00
CA ARG A 204 -12.93 26.92 -2.91
C ARG A 204 -14.37 26.45 -3.07
N SER A 205 -14.87 26.47 -4.31
CA SER A 205 -16.22 25.99 -4.62
C SER A 205 -16.35 24.49 -4.35
N PHE A 206 -15.35 23.72 -4.77
CA PHE A 206 -15.29 22.30 -4.51
C PHE A 206 -15.36 21.99 -3.00
N PHE A 207 -14.52 22.60 -2.17
CA PHE A 207 -14.54 22.36 -0.72
C PHE A 207 -15.86 22.79 -0.07
N ARG A 208 -16.48 23.89 -0.53
CA ARG A 208 -17.80 24.31 -0.04
C ARG A 208 -18.87 23.26 -0.33
N THR A 209 -18.87 22.71 -1.53
CA THR A 209 -19.83 21.68 -1.94
C THR A 209 -19.58 20.39 -1.17
N LEU A 210 -18.31 19.97 -1.07
CA LEU A 210 -17.94 18.78 -0.30
C LEU A 210 -18.38 18.88 1.18
N HIS A 211 -18.16 20.05 1.80
CA HIS A 211 -18.62 20.33 3.16
C HIS A 211 -20.15 20.23 3.29
N ALA A 212 -20.88 20.80 2.33
CA ALA A 212 -22.34 20.75 2.33
C ALA A 212 -22.89 19.32 2.14
N ASP A 213 -22.27 18.53 1.25
CA ASP A 213 -22.74 17.19 0.91
C ASP A 213 -22.40 16.16 1.99
N PHE A 214 -21.24 16.27 2.63
CA PHE A 214 -20.76 15.32 3.63
C PHE A 214 -20.93 15.79 5.09
N ASN A 215 -21.52 16.97 5.30
CA ASN A 215 -21.86 17.54 6.63
C ASN A 215 -20.69 17.49 7.63
N GLY A 216 -19.47 17.72 7.16
CA GLY A 216 -18.24 17.66 7.93
C GLY A 216 -17.54 19.01 8.00
N ASP A 217 -16.95 19.34 9.14
CA ASP A 217 -15.96 20.42 9.27
C ASP A 217 -14.65 19.97 8.64
N LEU A 218 -14.59 20.07 7.31
CA LEU A 218 -13.39 19.77 6.50
C LEU A 218 -12.51 21.01 6.32
#